data_b936a13a570d131baaa7c6f69288cd31
#
_entry.id   b936a13a570d131baaa7c6f69288cd31
#
_cell.length_a   1.000
_cell.length_b   1.000
_cell.length_c   1.000
_cell.angle_alpha   90.00
_cell.angle_beta   90.00
_cell.angle_gamma   90.00
#
_symmetry.space_group_name_H-M   'P 1'
#
loop_
_entity.id
_entity.type
_entity.pdbx_description
1 polymer ?
#
loop_
_entity_poly.entity_id
_entity_poly.type
_entity_poly.pdbx_seq_one_letter_code
_entity_poly.pdbx_strand_id
1 'polypeptide(L)'
;TKTARYYTLGKPAKSLTNIWYVFHGYGQLAKEFIELFKAIANDKILLVAPEAMNKFYARGFTGKIGATWMTKEDRENEIKDYVTMINNVYSEVCEIVDMIKVRINVLAFSQGGHTAIRWLNEKHIPVSRLILWGSGIPRDISYKSNLLYWNEIKIKLAVGNNDQFITEEKLNEELSFLSEQKINYELIKYDGFHEIDASNIKNIYKRIV
;
A
#
# COMPACT_ATOMS: atom_id res chain seq x y z
N THR A 1 22.63 -2.55 10.44
CA THR A 1 21.19 -2.83 10.73
C THR A 1 20.48 -1.52 11.00
N LYS A 2 19.35 -1.27 10.32
CA LYS A 2 18.43 -0.17 10.65
C LYS A 2 17.27 -0.71 11.50
N THR A 3 16.83 0.06 12.49
CA THR A 3 15.62 -0.25 13.24
C THR A 3 14.40 0.02 12.37
N ALA A 4 13.63 -1.01 12.08
CA ALA A 4 12.35 -0.90 11.41
C ALA A 4 11.29 -0.33 12.37
N ARG A 5 10.31 0.38 11.81
CA ARG A 5 9.16 0.90 12.56
C ARG A 5 7.89 0.59 11.83
N TYR A 6 6.86 0.31 12.56
CA TYR A 6 5.48 0.33 12.07
C TYR A 6 4.55 0.89 13.14
N TYR A 7 3.39 1.30 12.73
CA TYR A 7 2.35 1.84 13.62
C TYR A 7 1.08 1.03 13.43
N THR A 8 0.28 0.93 14.49
CA THR A 8 -1.01 0.26 14.45
C THR A 8 -2.13 1.17 14.89
N LEU A 9 -3.30 1.00 14.31
CA LEU A 9 -4.55 1.59 14.76
C LEU A 9 -5.57 0.46 14.92
N GLY A 10 -6.17 0.37 16.11
CA GLY A 10 -6.87 -0.80 16.59
C GLY A 10 -6.00 -1.66 17.52
N LYS A 11 -6.56 -2.71 18.07
CA LYS A 11 -5.85 -3.66 18.95
C LYS A 11 -6.06 -5.09 18.46
N PRO A 12 -5.06 -5.97 18.58
CA PRO A 12 -5.28 -7.40 18.41
C PRO A 12 -6.40 -7.90 19.33
N ALA A 13 -7.43 -8.49 18.76
CA ALA A 13 -8.58 -9.00 19.48
C ALA A 13 -9.22 -10.16 18.75
N LYS A 14 -9.94 -11.02 19.46
CA LYS A 14 -10.68 -12.15 18.87
C LYS A 14 -11.84 -11.72 17.96
N SER A 15 -12.28 -10.46 18.08
CA SER A 15 -13.32 -9.85 17.24
C SER A 15 -12.84 -9.40 15.87
N LEU A 16 -11.53 -9.40 15.61
CA LEU A 16 -10.97 -8.97 14.34
C LEU A 16 -11.48 -9.84 13.18
N THR A 17 -11.87 -9.17 12.12
CA THR A 17 -12.27 -9.79 10.85
C THR A 17 -11.41 -9.31 9.69
N ASN A 18 -10.71 -8.21 9.84
CA ASN A 18 -9.87 -7.63 8.82
C ASN A 18 -8.57 -7.06 9.39
N ILE A 19 -7.49 -7.27 8.67
CA ILE A 19 -6.23 -6.54 8.81
C ILE A 19 -6.01 -5.74 7.55
N TRP A 20 -5.64 -4.47 7.69
CA TRP A 20 -5.26 -3.60 6.59
C TRP A 20 -3.80 -3.19 6.75
N TYR A 21 -2.95 -3.62 5.83
CA TYR A 21 -1.62 -3.04 5.67
C TYR A 21 -1.74 -1.78 4.83
N VAL A 22 -1.30 -0.64 5.36
CA VAL A 22 -1.40 0.66 4.69
C VAL A 22 -0.02 1.24 4.42
N PHE A 23 0.29 1.48 3.16
CA PHE A 23 1.60 1.92 2.69
C PHE A 23 1.55 3.38 2.27
N HIS A 24 2.33 4.21 2.94
CA HIS A 24 2.40 5.65 2.66
C HIS A 24 3.16 5.97 1.37
N GLY A 25 2.91 7.15 0.80
CA GLY A 25 3.62 7.68 -0.36
C GLY A 25 4.99 8.28 -0.01
N TYR A 26 5.70 8.72 -1.05
CA TYR A 26 6.96 9.45 -0.90
C TYR A 26 6.80 10.68 -0.01
N GLY A 27 7.76 10.88 0.90
CA GLY A 27 7.80 12.04 1.79
C GLY A 27 6.82 12.03 2.96
N GLN A 28 5.99 11.00 3.08
CA GLN A 28 5.09 10.83 4.22
C GLN A 28 5.73 9.99 5.32
N LEU A 29 5.24 10.13 6.55
CA LEU A 29 5.58 9.24 7.68
C LEU A 29 4.37 8.34 7.98
N ALA A 30 4.62 7.06 8.25
CA ALA A 30 3.56 6.10 8.55
C ALA A 30 2.72 6.51 9.76
N LYS A 31 3.34 7.16 10.76
CA LYS A 31 2.64 7.69 11.95
C LYS A 31 1.54 8.69 11.59
N GLU A 32 1.81 9.58 10.63
CA GLU A 32 0.83 10.58 10.19
C GLU A 32 -0.16 9.95 9.20
N PHE A 33 0.33 9.07 8.33
CA PHE A 33 -0.48 8.43 7.30
C PHE A 33 -1.58 7.54 7.90
N ILE A 34 -1.28 6.75 8.93
CA ILE A 34 -2.27 5.86 9.56
C ILE A 34 -3.43 6.63 10.20
N GLU A 35 -3.20 7.87 10.66
CA GLU A 35 -4.22 8.72 11.27
C GLU A 35 -5.38 9.04 10.31
N LEU A 36 -5.11 9.07 9.00
CA LEU A 36 -6.12 9.30 7.97
C LEU A 36 -7.22 8.22 7.98
N PHE A 37 -6.90 7.04 8.49
CA PHE A 37 -7.78 5.88 8.52
C PHE A 37 -8.65 5.78 9.78
N LYS A 38 -8.57 6.74 10.70
CA LYS A 38 -9.41 6.77 11.92
C LYS A 38 -10.90 6.68 11.62
N ALA A 39 -11.33 7.24 10.48
CA ALA A 39 -12.74 7.25 10.08
C ALA A 39 -13.31 5.85 9.76
N ILE A 40 -12.44 4.86 9.50
CA ILE A 40 -12.84 3.47 9.20
C ILE A 40 -12.39 2.48 10.27
N ALA A 41 -11.62 2.94 11.26
CA ALA A 41 -11.17 2.11 12.37
C ALA A 41 -12.35 1.72 13.29
N ASN A 42 -12.40 0.46 13.68
CA ASN A 42 -13.35 -0.09 14.64
C ASN A 42 -12.77 -1.35 15.30
N ASP A 43 -13.53 -2.00 16.17
CA ASP A 43 -13.12 -3.19 16.93
C ASP A 43 -12.93 -4.48 16.08
N LYS A 44 -13.29 -4.42 14.79
CA LYS A 44 -13.14 -5.53 13.83
C LYS A 44 -11.98 -5.33 12.86
N ILE A 45 -11.30 -4.19 12.92
CA ILE A 45 -10.25 -3.81 11.99
C ILE A 45 -8.97 -3.48 12.75
N LEU A 46 -7.88 -4.13 12.35
CA LEU A 46 -6.51 -3.73 12.71
C LEU A 46 -5.85 -3.12 11.49
N LEU A 47 -5.41 -1.86 11.61
CA LEU A 47 -4.57 -1.23 10.60
C LEU A 47 -3.10 -1.35 11.02
N VAL A 48 -2.23 -1.64 10.07
CA VAL A 48 -0.79 -1.78 10.24
C VAL A 48 -0.10 -0.92 9.19
N ALA A 49 0.68 0.04 9.62
CA ALA A 49 1.41 0.96 8.73
C ALA A 49 2.92 0.79 8.89
N PRO A 50 3.59 -0.03 8.08
CA PRO A 50 5.03 -0.05 8.02
C PRO A 50 5.56 1.32 7.57
N GLU A 51 6.72 1.73 8.11
CA GLU A 51 7.36 3.00 7.75
C GLU A 51 8.61 2.76 6.93
N ALA A 52 8.72 3.46 5.81
CA ALA A 52 9.91 3.42 4.97
C ALA A 52 11.17 3.80 5.76
N MET A 53 12.26 3.06 5.53
CA MET A 53 13.46 3.14 6.36
C MET A 53 14.34 4.34 6.05
N ASN A 54 14.26 4.92 4.85
CA ASN A 54 15.08 6.05 4.46
C ASN A 54 14.38 7.35 4.80
N LYS A 55 15.02 8.16 5.65
CA LYS A 55 14.49 9.44 6.12
C LYS A 55 15.26 10.60 5.48
N PHE A 56 14.56 11.69 5.19
CA PHE A 56 15.17 12.91 4.68
C PHE A 56 14.41 14.14 5.17
N TYR A 57 15.07 15.28 5.14
CA TYR A 57 14.44 16.57 5.39
C TYR A 57 13.85 17.11 4.09
N ALA A 58 12.60 17.55 4.11
CA ALA A 58 11.91 18.07 2.92
C ALA A 58 12.54 19.35 2.36
N ARG A 59 13.32 20.08 3.18
CA ARG A 59 14.04 21.30 2.79
C ARG A 59 15.49 21.22 3.27
N GLY A 60 16.36 20.61 2.46
CA GLY A 60 17.80 20.51 2.77
C GLY A 60 18.05 19.86 4.13
N PHE A 61 18.62 20.59 5.09
CA PHE A 61 18.92 20.09 6.43
C PHE A 61 17.85 20.41 7.48
N THR A 62 16.71 20.98 7.08
CA THR A 62 15.66 21.48 7.97
C THR A 62 14.27 21.16 7.41
N GLY A 63 13.25 21.45 8.21
CA GLY A 63 11.87 21.30 7.81
C GLY A 63 11.27 19.94 8.20
N LYS A 64 10.14 19.61 7.61
CA LYS A 64 9.43 18.37 7.87
C LYS A 64 10.29 17.18 7.44
N ILE A 65 10.34 16.16 8.28
CA ILE A 65 10.98 14.89 7.94
C ILE A 65 9.98 14.06 7.11
N GLY A 66 10.46 13.53 6.00
CA GLY A 66 9.77 12.56 5.18
C GLY A 66 10.48 11.21 5.14
N ALA A 67 9.81 10.21 4.64
CA ALA A 67 10.37 8.90 4.41
C ALA A 67 10.19 8.47 2.95
N THR A 68 11.11 7.65 2.44
CA THR A 68 11.04 7.06 1.11
C THR A 68 11.35 5.57 1.17
N TRP A 69 10.61 4.78 0.39
CA TRP A 69 10.81 3.34 0.31
C TRP A 69 12.09 2.99 -0.43
N MET A 70 12.37 3.71 -1.50
CA MET A 70 13.59 3.57 -2.26
C MET A 70 13.88 4.83 -3.08
N THR A 71 15.12 4.94 -3.53
CA THR A 71 15.58 5.90 -4.51
C THR A 71 16.06 5.17 -5.78
N LYS A 72 16.66 5.90 -6.72
CA LYS A 72 17.33 5.27 -7.88
C LYS A 72 18.71 4.73 -7.50
N GLU A 73 19.32 5.31 -6.47
CA GLU A 73 20.58 4.86 -5.91
C GLU A 73 20.38 3.59 -5.10
N ASP A 74 21.22 2.60 -5.30
CA ASP A 74 21.19 1.29 -4.63
C ASP A 74 19.82 0.58 -4.61
N ARG A 75 19.06 0.80 -5.69
CA ARG A 75 17.65 0.45 -5.80
C ARG A 75 17.34 -1.00 -5.43
N GLU A 76 18.14 -1.94 -5.91
CA GLU A 76 17.88 -3.37 -5.73
C GLU A 76 18.07 -3.82 -4.27
N ASN A 77 19.04 -3.24 -3.56
CA ASN A 77 19.25 -3.51 -2.14
C ASN A 77 18.14 -2.86 -1.30
N GLU A 78 17.75 -1.62 -1.63
CA GLU A 78 16.63 -0.96 -0.95
C GLU A 78 15.32 -1.76 -1.11
N ILE A 79 15.07 -2.36 -2.29
CA ILE A 79 13.91 -3.25 -2.52
C ILE A 79 13.98 -4.49 -1.60
N LYS A 80 15.11 -5.19 -1.55
CA LYS A 80 15.30 -6.35 -0.68
C LYS A 80 15.11 -6.00 0.80
N ASP A 81 15.65 -4.86 1.19
CA ASP A 81 15.59 -4.39 2.57
C ASP A 81 14.15 -4.10 3.01
N TYR A 82 13.38 -3.33 2.21
CA TYR A 82 12.01 -3.03 2.60
C TYR A 82 11.09 -4.26 2.48
N VAL A 83 11.29 -5.15 1.51
CA VAL A 83 10.52 -6.39 1.42
C VAL A 83 10.76 -7.27 2.66
N THR A 84 12.02 -7.41 3.07
CA THR A 84 12.39 -8.13 4.28
C THR A 84 11.76 -7.51 5.52
N MET A 85 11.85 -6.18 5.64
CA MET A 85 11.27 -5.44 6.76
C MET A 85 9.76 -5.61 6.85
N ILE A 86 9.04 -5.44 5.73
CA ILE A 86 7.58 -5.59 5.70
C ILE A 86 7.18 -7.02 6.04
N ASN A 87 7.94 -8.02 5.55
CA ASN A 87 7.68 -9.41 5.88
C ASN A 87 7.88 -9.71 7.38
N ASN A 88 8.87 -9.11 8.03
CA ASN A 88 9.05 -9.23 9.48
C ASN A 88 7.86 -8.62 10.24
N VAL A 89 7.38 -7.43 9.83
CA VAL A 89 6.16 -6.83 10.40
C VAL A 89 4.95 -7.74 10.21
N TYR A 90 4.81 -8.35 9.03
CA TYR A 90 3.75 -9.33 8.77
C TYR A 90 3.85 -10.53 9.72
N SER A 91 5.04 -11.09 9.92
CA SER A 91 5.27 -12.23 10.82
C SER A 91 4.93 -11.88 12.27
N GLU A 92 5.35 -10.71 12.77
CA GLU A 92 5.00 -10.25 14.12
C GLU A 92 3.46 -10.12 14.30
N VAL A 93 2.75 -9.62 13.29
CA VAL A 93 1.29 -9.52 13.33
C VAL A 93 0.64 -10.91 13.34
N CYS A 94 1.19 -11.88 12.60
CA CYS A 94 0.71 -13.26 12.60
C CYS A 94 0.84 -13.95 13.96
N GLU A 95 1.81 -13.56 14.79
CA GLU A 95 1.99 -14.11 16.13
C GLU A 95 0.92 -13.64 17.13
N ILE A 96 0.33 -12.48 16.90
CA ILE A 96 -0.60 -11.83 17.85
C ILE A 96 -2.06 -11.85 17.40
N VAL A 97 -2.36 -12.32 16.17
CA VAL A 97 -3.70 -12.36 15.58
C VAL A 97 -4.04 -13.75 15.09
N ASP A 98 -5.26 -14.22 15.32
CA ASP A 98 -5.77 -15.47 14.74
C ASP A 98 -6.02 -15.30 13.23
N MET A 99 -5.01 -15.63 12.43
CA MET A 99 -5.00 -15.41 10.97
C MET A 99 -6.04 -16.23 10.21
N ILE A 100 -6.59 -17.29 10.81
CA ILE A 100 -7.62 -18.13 10.17
C ILE A 100 -8.94 -17.36 10.03
N LYS A 101 -9.20 -16.43 10.94
CA LYS A 101 -10.48 -15.70 11.03
C LYS A 101 -10.45 -14.32 10.38
N VAL A 102 -9.28 -13.86 9.92
CA VAL A 102 -9.13 -12.51 9.40
C VAL A 102 -8.83 -12.52 7.90
N ARG A 103 -9.32 -11.48 7.21
CA ARG A 103 -8.95 -11.18 5.84
C ARG A 103 -7.84 -10.15 5.83
N ILE A 104 -6.81 -10.42 5.06
CA ILE A 104 -5.73 -9.45 4.84
C ILE A 104 -6.10 -8.58 3.65
N ASN A 105 -5.98 -7.29 3.83
CA ASN A 105 -6.19 -6.30 2.80
C ASN A 105 -4.98 -5.35 2.77
N VAL A 106 -4.70 -4.80 1.60
CA VAL A 106 -3.61 -3.84 1.40
C VAL A 106 -4.17 -2.57 0.76
N LEU A 107 -3.80 -1.42 1.30
CA LEU A 107 -4.01 -0.13 0.66
C LEU A 107 -2.66 0.57 0.55
N ALA A 108 -2.33 1.01 -0.64
CA ALA A 108 -1.01 1.58 -0.90
C ALA A 108 -1.13 2.86 -1.73
N PHE A 109 -0.56 3.96 -1.21
CA PHE A 109 -0.61 5.26 -1.84
C PHE A 109 0.70 5.57 -2.58
N SER A 110 0.59 6.00 -3.83
CA SER A 110 1.70 6.52 -4.63
C SER A 110 2.91 5.56 -4.64
N GLN A 111 4.10 5.96 -4.19
CA GLN A 111 5.29 5.11 -4.09
C GLN A 111 5.04 3.81 -3.29
N GLY A 112 4.16 3.88 -2.28
CA GLY A 112 3.78 2.71 -1.49
C GLY A 112 3.13 1.59 -2.31
N GLY A 113 2.46 1.91 -3.44
CA GLY A 113 1.86 0.91 -4.32
C GLY A 113 2.90 -0.02 -4.94
N HIS A 114 3.97 0.53 -5.48
CA HIS A 114 5.08 -0.25 -6.02
C HIS A 114 5.76 -1.11 -4.94
N THR A 115 5.87 -0.56 -3.73
CA THR A 115 6.44 -1.26 -2.56
C THR A 115 5.58 -2.47 -2.16
N ALA A 116 4.28 -2.24 -2.02
CA ALA A 116 3.33 -3.29 -1.65
C ALA A 116 3.31 -4.44 -2.68
N ILE A 117 3.29 -4.10 -3.98
CA ILE A 117 3.27 -5.10 -5.05
C ILE A 117 4.54 -5.94 -5.05
N ARG A 118 5.74 -5.36 -4.87
CA ARG A 118 6.98 -6.14 -4.81
C ARG A 118 7.01 -7.08 -3.61
N TRP A 119 6.54 -6.61 -2.45
CA TRP A 119 6.38 -7.47 -1.27
C TRP A 119 5.43 -8.64 -1.54
N LEU A 120 4.26 -8.38 -2.11
CA LEU A 120 3.26 -9.41 -2.44
C LEU A 120 3.79 -10.38 -3.50
N ASN A 121 4.49 -9.88 -4.53
CA ASN A 121 5.07 -10.73 -5.57
C ASN A 121 6.14 -11.69 -5.04
N GLU A 122 6.91 -11.27 -4.03
CA GLU A 122 7.94 -12.12 -3.45
C GLU A 122 7.39 -13.10 -2.41
N LYS A 123 6.43 -12.66 -1.59
CA LYS A 123 5.98 -13.43 -0.43
C LYS A 123 4.64 -14.16 -0.63
N HIS A 124 3.90 -13.83 -1.69
CA HIS A 124 2.60 -14.43 -2.01
C HIS A 124 1.64 -14.50 -0.80
N ILE A 125 1.59 -13.41 -0.03
CA ILE A 125 0.71 -13.29 1.12
C ILE A 125 -0.76 -13.40 0.65
N PRO A 126 -1.62 -14.17 1.34
CA PRO A 126 -3.01 -14.37 0.93
C PRO A 126 -3.85 -13.10 1.15
N VAL A 127 -3.81 -12.18 0.20
CA VAL A 127 -4.49 -10.88 0.25
C VAL A 127 -5.85 -10.96 -0.44
N SER A 128 -6.89 -10.53 0.26
CA SER A 128 -8.25 -10.48 -0.30
C SER A 128 -8.47 -9.28 -1.22
N ARG A 129 -7.89 -8.12 -0.88
CA ARG A 129 -8.02 -6.86 -1.62
C ARG A 129 -6.71 -6.10 -1.65
N LEU A 130 -6.41 -5.51 -2.80
CA LEU A 130 -5.30 -4.59 -3.00
C LEU A 130 -5.84 -3.29 -3.59
N ILE A 131 -5.70 -2.20 -2.86
CA ILE A 131 -6.09 -0.87 -3.30
C ILE A 131 -4.82 -0.08 -3.65
N LEU A 132 -4.67 0.24 -4.92
CA LEU A 132 -3.60 1.10 -5.43
C LEU A 132 -4.19 2.51 -5.60
N TRP A 133 -3.82 3.41 -4.70
CA TRP A 133 -4.35 4.77 -4.69
C TRP A 133 -3.30 5.73 -5.25
N GLY A 134 -3.62 6.38 -6.35
CA GLY A 134 -2.66 7.24 -7.05
C GLY A 134 -1.37 6.51 -7.41
N SER A 135 -1.46 5.24 -7.78
CA SER A 135 -0.30 4.38 -8.08
C SER A 135 -0.62 3.42 -9.21
N GLY A 136 0.39 3.11 -10.01
CA GLY A 136 0.39 1.97 -10.92
C GLY A 136 1.12 0.77 -10.32
N ILE A 137 1.49 -0.18 -11.19
CA ILE A 137 2.22 -1.39 -10.85
C ILE A 137 3.67 -1.36 -11.38
N PRO A 138 4.64 -1.96 -10.66
CA PRO A 138 6.04 -2.03 -11.13
C PRO A 138 6.15 -2.77 -12.47
N ARG A 139 7.05 -2.28 -13.34
CA ARG A 139 7.34 -2.91 -14.66
C ARG A 139 8.45 -3.96 -14.58
N ASP A 140 9.13 -4.06 -13.46
CA ASP A 140 10.34 -4.86 -13.23
C ASP A 140 10.06 -6.21 -12.59
N ILE A 141 8.81 -6.63 -12.50
CA ILE A 141 8.43 -7.96 -12.01
C ILE A 141 7.63 -8.76 -13.06
N SER A 142 7.66 -10.09 -12.95
CA SER A 142 6.94 -10.98 -13.85
C SER A 142 5.60 -11.38 -13.26
N TYR A 143 4.52 -10.74 -13.71
CA TYR A 143 3.15 -11.07 -13.27
C TYR A 143 2.67 -12.41 -13.85
N LYS A 144 3.11 -12.74 -15.06
CA LYS A 144 2.67 -13.95 -15.77
C LYS A 144 3.09 -15.24 -15.07
N SER A 145 4.21 -15.23 -14.36
CA SER A 145 4.67 -16.40 -13.60
C SER A 145 3.76 -16.75 -12.41
N ASN A 146 3.01 -15.77 -11.89
CA ASN A 146 2.14 -15.90 -10.72
C ASN A 146 0.72 -15.39 -10.99
N LEU A 147 0.24 -15.57 -12.23
CA LEU A 147 -1.02 -14.97 -12.69
C LEU A 147 -2.23 -15.41 -11.86
N LEU A 148 -2.27 -16.67 -11.41
CA LEU A 148 -3.35 -17.18 -10.56
C LEU A 148 -3.41 -16.38 -9.25
N TYR A 149 -2.27 -16.20 -8.58
CA TYR A 149 -2.19 -15.40 -7.35
C TYR A 149 -2.72 -13.97 -7.55
N TRP A 150 -2.29 -13.30 -8.62
CA TRP A 150 -2.72 -11.92 -8.90
C TRP A 150 -4.22 -11.80 -9.18
N ASN A 151 -4.80 -12.78 -9.86
CA ASN A 151 -6.22 -12.78 -10.22
C ASN A 151 -7.14 -13.28 -9.10
N GLU A 152 -6.63 -13.86 -8.03
CA GLU A 152 -7.36 -14.13 -6.79
C GLU A 152 -7.54 -12.86 -5.95
N ILE A 153 -6.65 -11.87 -6.09
CA ILE A 153 -6.72 -10.60 -5.38
C ILE A 153 -7.71 -9.65 -6.07
N LYS A 154 -8.64 -9.08 -5.32
CA LYS A 154 -9.50 -8.00 -5.82
C LYS A 154 -8.69 -6.70 -5.90
N ILE A 155 -8.11 -6.43 -7.06
CA ILE A 155 -7.29 -5.24 -7.29
C ILE A 155 -8.20 -4.07 -7.69
N LYS A 156 -8.03 -2.92 -7.02
CA LYS A 156 -8.72 -1.67 -7.35
C LYS A 156 -7.71 -0.55 -7.52
N LEU A 157 -7.85 0.19 -8.61
CA LEU A 157 -7.08 1.39 -8.89
C LEU A 157 -7.92 2.61 -8.54
N ALA A 158 -7.52 3.41 -7.56
CA ALA A 158 -8.19 4.66 -7.21
C ALA A 158 -7.37 5.85 -7.72
N VAL A 159 -7.95 6.64 -8.62
CA VAL A 159 -7.28 7.77 -9.29
C VAL A 159 -8.15 9.02 -9.24
N GLY A 160 -7.57 10.12 -8.79
CA GLY A 160 -8.23 11.43 -8.81
C GLY A 160 -8.36 11.98 -10.25
N ASN A 161 -9.51 12.57 -10.57
CA ASN A 161 -9.74 13.17 -11.90
C ASN A 161 -8.75 14.31 -12.22
N ASN A 162 -8.21 14.95 -11.18
CA ASN A 162 -7.25 16.05 -11.27
C ASN A 162 -5.85 15.66 -10.78
N ASP A 163 -5.51 14.37 -10.82
CA ASP A 163 -4.20 13.87 -10.39
C ASP A 163 -3.12 14.34 -11.37
N GLN A 164 -2.21 15.20 -10.89
CA GLN A 164 -1.14 15.78 -11.71
C GLN A 164 0.01 14.79 -12.00
N PHE A 165 0.11 13.68 -11.30
CA PHE A 165 1.15 12.65 -11.50
C PHE A 165 0.65 11.48 -12.34
N ILE A 166 -0.67 11.17 -12.25
CA ILE A 166 -1.33 10.15 -13.05
C ILE A 166 -2.28 10.84 -14.03
N THR A 167 -1.71 11.43 -15.06
CA THR A 167 -2.46 12.02 -16.17
C THR A 167 -3.28 10.95 -16.88
N GLU A 168 -4.26 11.36 -17.69
CA GLU A 168 -5.08 10.40 -18.45
C GLU A 168 -4.23 9.53 -19.40
N GLU A 169 -3.19 10.10 -19.99
CA GLU A 169 -2.24 9.36 -20.84
C GLU A 169 -1.53 8.26 -20.03
N LYS A 170 -0.93 8.61 -18.89
CA LYS A 170 -0.26 7.64 -18.01
C LYS A 170 -1.24 6.59 -17.46
N LEU A 171 -2.47 6.98 -17.16
CA LEU A 171 -3.49 6.04 -16.75
C LEU A 171 -3.80 5.03 -17.86
N ASN A 172 -3.95 5.49 -19.08
CA ASN A 172 -4.20 4.61 -20.23
C ASN A 172 -3.02 3.65 -20.49
N GLU A 173 -1.77 4.13 -20.36
CA GLU A 173 -0.57 3.26 -20.41
C GLU A 173 -0.59 2.20 -19.31
N GLU A 174 -1.01 2.58 -18.09
CA GLU A 174 -1.11 1.66 -16.96
C GLU A 174 -2.19 0.59 -17.19
N LEU A 175 -3.37 0.99 -17.66
CA LEU A 175 -4.47 0.07 -17.97
C LEU A 175 -4.12 -0.88 -19.11
N SER A 176 -3.42 -0.39 -20.15
CA SER A 176 -2.90 -1.23 -21.24
C SER A 176 -1.93 -2.27 -20.71
N PHE A 177 -1.00 -1.87 -19.86
CA PHE A 177 -0.04 -2.81 -19.27
C PHE A 177 -0.71 -3.87 -18.40
N LEU A 178 -1.65 -3.50 -17.54
CA LEU A 178 -2.43 -4.46 -16.74
C LEU A 178 -3.15 -5.48 -17.64
N SER A 179 -3.74 -5.01 -18.75
CA SER A 179 -4.40 -5.87 -19.75
C SER A 179 -3.40 -6.84 -20.42
N GLU A 180 -2.22 -6.36 -20.82
CA GLU A 180 -1.15 -7.19 -21.39
C GLU A 180 -0.64 -8.25 -20.42
N GLN A 181 -0.60 -7.92 -19.12
CA GLN A 181 -0.25 -8.86 -18.06
C GLN A 181 -1.42 -9.78 -17.67
N LYS A 182 -2.63 -9.57 -18.20
CA LYS A 182 -3.87 -10.32 -17.90
C LYS A 182 -4.27 -10.22 -16.43
N ILE A 183 -4.01 -9.09 -15.80
CA ILE A 183 -4.38 -8.81 -14.41
C ILE A 183 -5.77 -8.19 -14.38
N ASN A 184 -6.67 -8.80 -13.60
CA ASN A 184 -8.01 -8.26 -13.37
C ASN A 184 -7.97 -7.09 -12.39
N TYR A 185 -8.67 -6.01 -12.71
CA TYR A 185 -8.75 -4.82 -11.85
C TYR A 185 -10.11 -4.12 -11.99
N GLU A 186 -10.41 -3.29 -11.03
CA GLU A 186 -11.51 -2.32 -11.07
C GLU A 186 -10.93 -0.90 -10.98
N LEU A 187 -11.32 -0.01 -11.90
CA LEU A 187 -10.93 1.39 -11.86
C LEU A 187 -11.97 2.21 -11.11
N ILE A 188 -11.51 2.98 -10.10
CA ILE A 188 -12.32 3.92 -9.33
C ILE A 188 -11.78 5.32 -9.59
N LYS A 189 -12.49 6.11 -10.37
CA LYS A 189 -12.23 7.56 -10.49
C LYS A 189 -12.98 8.32 -9.39
N TYR A 190 -12.34 9.32 -8.81
CA TYR A 190 -12.94 10.20 -7.80
C TYR A 190 -12.59 11.67 -8.10
N ASP A 191 -13.41 12.58 -7.61
CA ASP A 191 -13.12 14.01 -7.73
C ASP A 191 -12.08 14.41 -6.68
N GLY A 192 -10.84 14.68 -7.15
CA GLY A 192 -9.69 14.98 -6.30
C GLY A 192 -8.37 14.97 -7.06
N PHE A 193 -7.30 15.26 -6.35
CA PHE A 193 -5.92 15.34 -6.83
C PHE A 193 -5.10 14.09 -6.45
N HIS A 194 -3.77 14.20 -6.56
CA HIS A 194 -2.83 13.16 -6.08
C HIS A 194 -2.71 13.21 -4.54
N GLU A 195 -3.80 12.86 -3.87
CA GLU A 195 -3.88 12.93 -2.42
C GLU A 195 -4.75 11.81 -1.87
N ILE A 196 -4.53 11.52 -0.61
CA ILE A 196 -5.38 10.66 0.19
C ILE A 196 -5.69 11.38 1.49
N ASP A 197 -6.97 11.59 1.75
CA ASP A 197 -7.47 12.26 2.94
C ASP A 197 -8.59 11.45 3.61
N ALA A 198 -8.94 11.84 4.84
CA ALA A 198 -9.95 11.12 5.62
C ALA A 198 -11.34 11.11 4.98
N SER A 199 -11.72 12.16 4.22
CA SER A 199 -13.01 12.25 3.55
C SER A 199 -13.08 11.31 2.35
N ASN A 200 -12.04 11.30 1.54
CA ASN A 200 -11.89 10.42 0.39
C ASN A 200 -11.82 8.95 0.82
N ILE A 201 -11.05 8.65 1.87
CA ILE A 201 -11.00 7.29 2.45
C ILE A 201 -12.40 6.82 2.84
N LYS A 202 -13.16 7.62 3.58
CA LYS A 202 -14.52 7.25 4.02
C LYS A 202 -15.47 6.98 2.86
N ASN A 203 -15.39 7.77 1.80
CA ASN A 203 -16.24 7.64 0.63
C ASN A 203 -15.85 6.44 -0.23
N ILE A 204 -14.55 6.26 -0.47
CA ILE A 204 -14.04 5.16 -1.29
C ILE A 204 -14.11 3.85 -0.52
N TYR A 205 -13.88 3.83 0.80
CA TYR A 205 -13.98 2.64 1.63
C TYR A 205 -15.32 1.94 1.46
N LYS A 206 -16.44 2.69 1.42
CA LYS A 206 -17.78 2.13 1.15
C LYS A 206 -17.90 1.43 -0.22
N ARG A 207 -17.09 1.84 -1.19
CA ARG A 207 -17.04 1.23 -2.55
C ARG A 207 -16.04 0.09 -2.65
N ILE A 208 -15.15 -0.05 -1.66
CA ILE A 208 -14.06 -1.02 -1.63
C ILE A 208 -14.43 -2.27 -0.84
N VAL A 209 -15.23 -2.12 0.21
CA VAL A 209 -15.66 -3.19 1.13
C VAL A 209 -16.96 -3.80 0.68
#